data_5cb3b795f8aabf11011b07ae76c900c8
#
_entry.id   5cb3b795f8aabf11011b07ae76c900c8
#
_cell.length_a   1.000
_cell.length_b   1.000
_cell.length_c   1.000
_cell.angle_alpha   90.00
_cell.angle_beta   90.00
_cell.angle_gamma   90.00
#
_symmetry.space_group_name_H-M   'P 1'
#
loop_
_entity.id
_entity.type
_entity.pdbx_description
1 polymer ?
#
loop_
_entity_poly.entity_id
_entity_poly.type
_entity_poly.pdbx_seq_one_letter_code
_entity_poly.pdbx_strand_id
1 'polypeptide(L)'
;KVNGGAIMDNESMMALSKQLEVEFDSLVENCLVSGAIDLNLYQEYDVKRGLRDSSGKGVLTGLTEISDVTGYDIVNGVKEPADGKLFYQGYDVKKLVGEGIKKKFAFEETTYLLLFGKLPTAEQLEVFIEVVASLQELSGQFVRDVIMKAPSANLMNGLQKSVLTLYSYDSNPDDISIPNVLRQSHQLIAKL
;
A
#
# COMPACT_ATOMS: atom_id res chain seq x y z
N LYS A 1 -18.38 -13.53 -49.19
CA LYS A 1 -17.02 -14.01 -49.51
C LYS A 1 -16.13 -13.47 -48.38
N VAL A 2 -15.79 -14.34 -47.45
CA VAL A 2 -14.79 -14.06 -46.40
C VAL A 2 -13.43 -14.18 -47.12
N ASN A 3 -12.69 -13.05 -47.19
CA ASN A 3 -11.31 -13.06 -47.67
C ASN A 3 -10.50 -13.93 -46.71
N GLY A 4 -10.01 -15.07 -47.19
CA GLY A 4 -9.04 -15.89 -46.50
C GLY A 4 -7.77 -15.06 -46.33
N GLY A 5 -7.46 -14.66 -45.09
CA GLY A 5 -6.19 -14.08 -44.77
C GLY A 5 -5.08 -15.05 -45.13
N ALA A 6 -4.16 -14.64 -45.97
CA ALA A 6 -2.98 -15.43 -46.30
C ALA A 6 -2.22 -15.69 -44.98
N ILE A 7 -2.02 -16.97 -44.70
CA ILE A 7 -1.14 -17.39 -43.60
C ILE A 7 0.27 -16.99 -44.00
N MET A 8 0.87 -16.02 -43.32
CA MET A 8 2.28 -15.65 -43.56
C MET A 8 3.16 -16.87 -43.24
N ASP A 9 4.16 -17.10 -44.08
CA ASP A 9 5.17 -18.12 -43.80
C ASP A 9 6.07 -17.70 -42.60
N ASN A 10 6.76 -18.64 -42.02
CA ASN A 10 7.59 -18.41 -40.84
C ASN A 10 8.70 -17.37 -41.09
N GLU A 11 9.23 -17.29 -42.30
CA GLU A 11 10.30 -16.35 -42.66
C GLU A 11 9.79 -14.93 -42.74
N SER A 12 8.62 -14.71 -43.30
CA SER A 12 7.92 -13.43 -43.34
C SER A 12 7.50 -12.97 -41.93
N MET A 13 7.07 -13.90 -41.07
CA MET A 13 6.74 -13.57 -39.67
C MET A 13 7.98 -13.16 -38.86
N MET A 14 9.11 -13.83 -39.04
CA MET A 14 10.37 -13.48 -38.36
C MET A 14 10.92 -12.14 -38.87
N ALA A 15 10.81 -11.85 -40.17
CA ALA A 15 11.22 -10.55 -40.73
C ALA A 15 10.38 -9.40 -40.18
N LEU A 16 9.05 -9.58 -40.09
CA LEU A 16 8.13 -8.62 -39.52
C LEU A 16 8.41 -8.38 -38.02
N SER A 17 8.64 -9.44 -37.25
CA SER A 17 8.98 -9.33 -35.81
C SER A 17 10.25 -8.51 -35.62
N LYS A 18 11.31 -8.76 -36.41
CA LYS A 18 12.56 -8.05 -36.33
C LYS A 18 12.41 -6.58 -36.73
N GLN A 19 11.59 -6.29 -37.74
CA GLN A 19 11.28 -4.90 -38.15
C GLN A 19 10.55 -4.15 -37.04
N LEU A 20 9.54 -4.78 -36.40
CA LEU A 20 8.80 -4.21 -35.28
C LEU A 20 9.69 -3.93 -34.06
N GLU A 21 10.66 -4.80 -33.79
CA GLU A 21 11.65 -4.57 -32.72
C GLU A 21 12.49 -3.32 -32.99
N VAL A 22 13.01 -3.14 -34.21
CA VAL A 22 13.80 -1.97 -34.60
C VAL A 22 12.97 -0.68 -34.54
N GLU A 23 11.73 -0.73 -35.03
CA GLU A 23 10.80 0.41 -34.94
C GLU A 23 10.49 0.77 -33.50
N PHE A 24 10.28 -0.24 -32.62
CA PHE A 24 10.02 -0.03 -31.22
C PHE A 24 11.23 0.59 -30.48
N ASP A 25 12.46 0.14 -30.79
CA ASP A 25 13.68 0.72 -30.22
C ASP A 25 13.82 2.20 -30.58
N SER A 26 13.52 2.56 -31.84
CA SER A 26 13.50 3.97 -32.27
C SER A 26 12.44 4.78 -31.51
N LEU A 27 11.27 4.23 -31.25
CA LEU A 27 10.24 4.89 -30.42
C LEU A 27 10.69 5.07 -28.98
N VAL A 28 11.39 4.09 -28.42
CA VAL A 28 11.98 4.19 -27.05
C VAL A 28 13.02 5.32 -26.99
N GLU A 29 13.94 5.42 -27.98
CA GLU A 29 14.93 6.48 -28.05
C GLU A 29 14.26 7.86 -28.12
N ASN A 30 13.26 8.02 -28.99
CA ASN A 30 12.50 9.27 -29.10
C ASN A 30 11.79 9.61 -27.79
N CYS A 31 11.25 8.63 -27.09
CA CYS A 31 10.60 8.81 -25.80
C CYS A 31 11.59 9.27 -24.71
N LEU A 32 12.80 8.69 -24.68
CA LEU A 32 13.85 9.08 -23.73
C LEU A 32 14.32 10.53 -23.95
N VAL A 33 14.46 10.93 -25.19
CA VAL A 33 14.89 12.30 -25.54
C VAL A 33 13.77 13.32 -25.24
N SER A 34 12.55 13.04 -25.68
CA SER A 34 11.41 13.96 -25.50
C SER A 34 10.93 14.04 -24.05
N GLY A 35 11.11 12.97 -23.27
CA GLY A 35 10.72 12.90 -21.87
C GLY A 35 11.77 13.44 -20.89
N ALA A 36 12.96 13.84 -21.37
CA ALA A 36 14.02 14.35 -20.51
C ALA A 36 13.66 15.73 -19.96
N ILE A 37 13.67 15.88 -18.65
CA ILE A 37 13.48 17.14 -17.95
C ILE A 37 14.81 17.59 -17.38
N ASP A 38 15.19 18.86 -17.62
CA ASP A 38 16.40 19.43 -17.02
C ASP A 38 16.27 19.40 -15.48
N LEU A 39 17.22 18.75 -14.83
CA LEU A 39 17.24 18.60 -13.38
C LEU A 39 17.34 19.94 -12.65
N ASN A 40 17.89 20.98 -13.27
CA ASN A 40 17.97 22.32 -12.70
C ASN A 40 16.57 22.92 -12.46
N LEU A 41 15.58 22.55 -13.29
CA LEU A 41 14.19 23.01 -13.14
C LEU A 41 13.57 22.56 -11.80
N TYR A 42 14.00 21.41 -11.27
CA TYR A 42 13.53 20.97 -9.95
C TYR A 42 13.96 21.91 -8.82
N GLN A 43 15.11 22.57 -8.96
CA GLN A 43 15.58 23.58 -8.00
C GLN A 43 14.93 24.94 -8.26
N GLU A 44 14.84 25.35 -9.53
CA GLU A 44 14.25 26.62 -9.96
C GLU A 44 12.78 26.74 -9.52
N TYR A 45 12.00 25.68 -9.70
CA TYR A 45 10.58 25.65 -9.33
C TYR A 45 10.31 25.08 -7.92
N ASP A 46 11.36 24.84 -7.12
CA ASP A 46 11.24 24.25 -5.77
C ASP A 46 10.38 22.99 -5.74
N VAL A 47 10.58 22.10 -6.72
CA VAL A 47 9.78 20.87 -6.86
C VAL A 47 10.11 19.91 -5.72
N LYS A 48 9.07 19.51 -4.99
CA LYS A 48 9.20 18.55 -3.88
C LYS A 48 9.31 17.11 -4.41
N ARG A 49 10.10 16.28 -3.75
CA ARG A 49 10.20 14.84 -4.01
C ARG A 49 9.26 14.08 -3.08
N GLY A 50 7.98 14.03 -3.42
CA GLY A 50 6.96 13.47 -2.54
C GLY A 50 6.85 14.27 -1.24
N LEU A 51 7.10 13.62 -0.09
CA LEU A 51 7.05 14.22 1.24
C LEU A 51 8.38 14.85 1.71
N ARG A 52 9.30 15.16 0.77
CA ARG A 52 10.59 15.78 1.07
C ARG A 52 10.85 16.96 0.13
N ASP A 53 11.50 17.99 0.67
CA ASP A 53 12.02 19.10 -0.13
C ASP A 53 13.33 18.74 -0.85
N SER A 54 13.89 19.67 -1.63
CA SER A 54 15.11 19.48 -2.38
C SER A 54 16.35 19.16 -1.51
N SER A 55 16.34 19.58 -0.24
CA SER A 55 17.39 19.28 0.74
C SER A 55 17.23 17.92 1.42
N GLY A 56 16.13 17.19 1.13
CA GLY A 56 15.78 15.94 1.77
C GLY A 56 15.05 16.08 3.10
N LYS A 57 14.72 17.30 3.52
CA LYS A 57 13.96 17.57 4.75
C LYS A 57 12.49 17.19 4.54
N GLY A 58 11.87 16.60 5.57
CA GLY A 58 10.43 16.26 5.55
C GLY A 58 9.54 17.49 5.42
N VAL A 59 8.47 17.36 4.62
CA VAL A 59 7.43 18.39 4.45
C VAL A 59 6.27 18.06 5.38
N LEU A 60 5.79 19.05 6.14
CA LEU A 60 4.59 18.89 6.97
C LEU A 60 3.35 18.91 6.07
N THR A 61 2.68 17.76 5.97
CA THR A 61 1.51 17.56 5.10
C THR A 61 0.20 17.38 5.85
N GLY A 62 0.26 17.16 7.16
CA GLY A 62 -0.92 16.98 8.00
C GLY A 62 -0.54 16.74 9.45
N LEU A 63 -1.57 16.62 10.28
CA LEU A 63 -1.43 16.30 11.70
C LEU A 63 -2.10 14.95 11.96
N THR A 64 -1.52 14.16 12.86
CA THR A 64 -2.10 12.92 13.35
C THR A 64 -1.77 12.75 14.83
N GLU A 65 -2.71 12.16 15.58
CA GLU A 65 -2.49 11.72 16.97
C GLU A 65 -2.25 10.21 17.07
N ILE A 66 -2.36 9.49 15.95
CA ILE A 66 -2.27 8.02 15.92
C ILE A 66 -0.86 7.54 16.19
N SER A 67 0.14 8.21 15.62
CA SER A 67 1.54 7.82 15.79
C SER A 67 2.49 9.02 15.81
N ASP A 68 3.59 8.86 16.53
CA ASP A 68 4.69 9.83 16.56
C ASP A 68 6.01 9.09 16.34
N VAL A 69 6.83 9.64 15.43
CA VAL A 69 8.16 9.11 15.09
C VAL A 69 9.20 10.20 15.27
N THR A 70 10.15 9.97 16.14
CA THR A 70 11.28 10.89 16.36
C THR A 70 12.60 10.15 16.22
N GLY A 71 13.60 10.76 15.58
CA GLY A 71 14.97 10.27 15.46
C GLY A 71 15.98 11.33 15.89
N TYR A 72 15.54 12.27 16.74
CA TYR A 72 16.40 13.33 17.27
C TYR A 72 15.91 13.75 18.68
N ASP A 73 16.83 14.23 19.47
CA ASP A 73 16.53 14.96 20.71
C ASP A 73 16.79 16.47 20.53
N ILE A 74 16.15 17.30 21.34
CA ILE A 74 16.39 18.75 21.34
C ILE A 74 17.29 19.08 22.52
N VAL A 75 18.56 19.42 22.22
CA VAL A 75 19.55 19.82 23.22
C VAL A 75 19.85 21.31 23.01
N ASN A 76 19.58 22.12 24.01
CA ASN A 76 19.77 23.58 23.95
C ASN A 76 19.09 24.25 22.73
N GLY A 77 17.91 23.76 22.33
CA GLY A 77 17.17 24.27 21.17
C GLY A 77 17.68 23.79 19.81
N VAL A 78 18.71 22.94 19.75
CA VAL A 78 19.27 22.35 18.54
C VAL A 78 18.86 20.88 18.44
N LYS A 79 18.51 20.43 17.23
CA LYS A 79 18.21 19.03 16.97
C LYS A 79 19.50 18.23 16.86
N GLU A 80 19.66 17.23 17.73
CA GLU A 80 20.77 16.29 17.69
C GLU A 80 20.25 14.90 17.30
N PRO A 81 20.95 14.15 16.44
CA PRO A 81 20.55 12.79 16.10
C PRO A 81 20.46 11.91 17.35
N ALA A 82 19.39 11.13 17.47
CA ALA A 82 19.16 10.19 18.55
C ALA A 82 18.53 8.88 18.01
N ASP A 83 18.49 7.85 18.84
CA ASP A 83 17.82 6.60 18.50
C ASP A 83 16.35 6.85 18.11
N GLY A 84 15.93 6.13 17.07
CA GLY A 84 14.54 6.20 16.61
C GLY A 84 13.56 5.76 17.69
N LYS A 85 12.55 6.59 17.94
CA LYS A 85 11.44 6.33 18.87
C LYS A 85 10.15 6.34 18.07
N LEU A 86 9.31 5.32 18.27
CA LEU A 86 7.99 5.20 17.65
C LEU A 86 6.95 5.01 18.76
N PHE A 87 5.91 5.80 18.72
CA PHE A 87 4.79 5.73 19.65
C PHE A 87 3.50 5.51 18.87
N TYR A 88 2.64 4.63 19.36
CA TYR A 88 1.26 4.45 18.92
C TYR A 88 0.32 4.95 20.01
N GLN A 89 -0.48 5.97 19.73
CA GLN A 89 -1.41 6.57 20.68
C GLN A 89 -0.74 6.90 22.02
N GLY A 90 0.53 7.36 21.97
CA GLY A 90 1.34 7.68 23.16
C GLY A 90 2.04 6.48 23.82
N TYR A 91 1.81 5.25 23.37
CA TYR A 91 2.49 4.05 23.87
C TYR A 91 3.78 3.78 23.09
N ASP A 92 4.89 3.58 23.79
CA ASP A 92 6.17 3.18 23.19
C ASP A 92 6.03 1.80 22.53
N VAL A 93 6.30 1.70 21.23
CA VAL A 93 6.18 0.43 20.47
C VAL A 93 7.08 -0.66 21.01
N LYS A 94 8.29 -0.34 21.48
CA LYS A 94 9.20 -1.34 22.07
C LYS A 94 8.57 -1.99 23.33
N LYS A 95 7.83 -1.20 24.12
CA LYS A 95 7.11 -1.72 25.29
C LYS A 95 5.90 -2.56 24.86
N LEU A 96 5.10 -2.06 23.91
CA LEU A 96 3.95 -2.81 23.38
C LEU A 96 4.38 -4.17 22.82
N VAL A 97 5.46 -4.22 22.02
CA VAL A 97 6.00 -5.48 21.48
C VAL A 97 6.56 -6.36 22.60
N GLY A 98 7.33 -5.81 23.55
CA GLY A 98 7.91 -6.58 24.66
C GLY A 98 6.85 -7.24 25.56
N GLU A 99 5.76 -6.56 25.82
CA GLU A 99 4.61 -7.10 26.53
C GLU A 99 3.78 -8.04 25.64
N GLY A 100 3.64 -7.70 24.36
CA GLY A 100 2.85 -8.45 23.38
C GLY A 100 3.40 -9.84 23.06
N ILE A 101 4.72 -10.05 23.11
CA ILE A 101 5.36 -11.37 22.86
C ILE A 101 4.77 -12.47 23.79
N LYS A 102 4.31 -12.11 24.96
CA LYS A 102 3.72 -13.04 25.94
C LYS A 102 2.20 -13.19 25.79
N LYS A 103 1.58 -12.43 24.91
CA LYS A 103 0.13 -12.39 24.72
C LYS A 103 -0.26 -13.12 23.44
N LYS A 104 -1.34 -13.88 23.49
CA LYS A 104 -1.87 -14.63 22.35
C LYS A 104 -2.44 -13.71 21.25
N PHE A 105 -3.04 -12.58 21.63
CA PHE A 105 -3.79 -11.67 20.76
C PHE A 105 -3.19 -10.26 20.75
N ALA A 106 -1.86 -10.16 20.67
CA ALA A 106 -1.15 -8.88 20.66
C ALA A 106 -1.42 -8.06 19.39
N PHE A 107 -1.67 -8.73 18.26
CA PHE A 107 -2.03 -8.06 16.99
C PHE A 107 -3.39 -7.37 17.12
N GLU A 108 -4.40 -8.09 17.61
CA GLU A 108 -5.76 -7.57 17.78
C GLU A 108 -5.78 -6.44 18.83
N GLU A 109 -5.03 -6.58 19.93
CA GLU A 109 -4.89 -5.53 20.93
C GLU A 109 -4.27 -4.25 20.37
N THR A 110 -3.22 -4.38 19.54
CA THR A 110 -2.58 -3.25 18.87
C THR A 110 -3.48 -2.64 17.80
N THR A 111 -4.19 -3.46 17.05
CA THR A 111 -5.18 -3.01 16.06
C THR A 111 -6.30 -2.22 16.74
N TYR A 112 -6.80 -2.70 17.88
CA TYR A 112 -7.79 -1.98 18.67
C TYR A 112 -7.26 -0.64 19.14
N LEU A 113 -6.02 -0.59 19.65
CA LEU A 113 -5.36 0.66 20.08
C LEU A 113 -5.31 1.69 18.94
N LEU A 114 -4.89 1.27 17.75
CA LEU A 114 -4.76 2.16 16.60
C LEU A 114 -6.11 2.66 16.07
N LEU A 115 -7.16 1.85 16.12
CA LEU A 115 -8.50 2.20 15.65
C LEU A 115 -9.26 3.06 16.67
N PHE A 116 -9.11 2.79 17.96
CA PHE A 116 -9.96 3.38 19.00
C PHE A 116 -9.21 4.28 20.00
N GLY A 117 -7.90 4.46 19.84
CA GLY A 117 -7.09 5.42 20.60
C GLY A 117 -6.72 4.97 22.02
N LYS A 118 -7.09 3.77 22.43
CA LYS A 118 -6.79 3.23 23.77
C LYS A 118 -6.69 1.70 23.75
N LEU A 119 -5.94 1.14 24.69
CA LEU A 119 -5.91 -0.30 24.88
C LEU A 119 -7.29 -0.83 25.32
N PRO A 120 -7.72 -1.99 24.81
CA PRO A 120 -8.99 -2.60 25.18
C PRO A 120 -8.97 -3.15 26.62
N THR A 121 -10.14 -3.20 27.27
CA THR A 121 -10.33 -4.09 28.42
C THR A 121 -10.34 -5.55 27.95
N ALA A 122 -10.28 -6.51 28.88
CA ALA A 122 -10.35 -7.94 28.53
C ALA A 122 -11.64 -8.28 27.76
N GLU A 123 -12.77 -7.77 28.22
CA GLU A 123 -14.08 -7.98 27.57
C GLU A 123 -14.15 -7.33 26.19
N GLN A 124 -13.60 -6.12 26.03
CA GLN A 124 -13.54 -5.42 24.74
C GLN A 124 -12.65 -6.16 23.74
N LEU A 125 -11.52 -6.71 24.20
CA LEU A 125 -10.63 -7.49 23.37
C LEU A 125 -11.29 -8.78 22.89
N GLU A 126 -11.99 -9.49 23.78
CA GLU A 126 -12.72 -10.72 23.44
C GLU A 126 -13.76 -10.47 22.34
N VAL A 127 -14.60 -9.46 22.50
CA VAL A 127 -15.58 -9.07 21.48
C VAL A 127 -14.91 -8.67 20.17
N PHE A 128 -13.80 -7.93 20.23
CA PHE A 128 -13.08 -7.52 19.05
C PHE A 128 -12.48 -8.70 18.27
N ILE A 129 -11.90 -9.68 18.97
CA ILE A 129 -11.39 -10.94 18.39
C ILE A 129 -12.51 -11.70 17.68
N GLU A 130 -13.68 -11.83 18.30
CA GLU A 130 -14.83 -12.51 17.68
C GLU A 130 -15.29 -11.80 16.40
N VAL A 131 -15.36 -10.47 16.41
CA VAL A 131 -15.71 -9.68 15.22
C VAL A 131 -14.70 -9.90 14.10
N VAL A 132 -13.40 -9.77 14.38
CA VAL A 132 -12.34 -9.99 13.38
C VAL A 132 -12.40 -11.41 12.84
N ALA A 133 -12.51 -12.42 13.70
CA ALA A 133 -12.59 -13.81 13.29
C ALA A 133 -13.80 -14.11 12.39
N SER A 134 -14.94 -13.48 12.65
CA SER A 134 -16.15 -13.64 11.81
C SER A 134 -16.03 -13.09 10.40
N LEU A 135 -15.07 -12.17 10.15
CA LEU A 135 -14.86 -11.50 8.89
C LEU A 135 -13.73 -12.08 8.00
N GLN A 136 -13.00 -13.08 8.51
CA GLN A 136 -11.82 -13.66 7.84
C GLN A 136 -12.15 -14.42 6.56
N GLU A 137 -13.36 -14.94 6.42
CA GLU A 137 -13.71 -15.80 5.30
C GLU A 137 -13.79 -15.01 3.98
N LEU A 138 -13.08 -15.51 2.96
CA LEU A 138 -13.21 -15.09 1.58
C LEU A 138 -14.19 -16.02 0.87
N SER A 139 -15.09 -15.45 0.04
CA SER A 139 -15.99 -16.28 -0.76
C SER A 139 -15.19 -17.19 -1.71
N GLY A 140 -15.64 -18.44 -1.89
CA GLY A 140 -15.00 -19.37 -2.81
C GLY A 140 -14.92 -18.85 -4.25
N GLN A 141 -15.88 -18.01 -4.64
CA GLN A 141 -15.87 -17.33 -5.93
C GLN A 141 -14.71 -16.33 -6.03
N PHE A 142 -14.48 -15.52 -5.00
CA PHE A 142 -13.36 -14.57 -4.98
C PHE A 142 -12.02 -15.31 -5.04
N VAL A 143 -11.85 -16.34 -4.24
CA VAL A 143 -10.61 -17.15 -4.24
C VAL A 143 -10.34 -17.72 -5.61
N ARG A 144 -11.33 -18.35 -6.26
CA ARG A 144 -11.19 -18.95 -7.58
C ARG A 144 -10.91 -17.93 -8.67
N ASP A 145 -11.68 -16.83 -8.73
CA ASP A 145 -11.71 -15.92 -9.88
C ASP A 145 -10.66 -14.82 -9.78
N VAL A 146 -10.26 -14.42 -8.59
CA VAL A 146 -9.29 -13.33 -8.37
C VAL A 146 -7.91 -13.86 -8.01
N ILE A 147 -7.82 -14.80 -7.07
CA ILE A 147 -6.53 -15.26 -6.55
C ILE A 147 -5.97 -16.37 -7.47
N MET A 148 -6.75 -17.40 -7.76
CA MET A 148 -6.26 -18.60 -8.48
C MET A 148 -6.14 -18.40 -9.99
N LYS A 149 -7.08 -17.71 -10.65
CA LYS A 149 -7.08 -17.55 -12.12
C LYS A 149 -6.02 -16.59 -12.64
N ALA A 150 -5.58 -15.63 -11.85
CA ALA A 150 -4.61 -14.62 -12.26
C ALA A 150 -3.48 -14.46 -11.21
N PRO A 151 -2.68 -15.52 -10.98
CA PRO A 151 -1.56 -15.44 -10.05
C PRO A 151 -0.53 -14.42 -10.51
N SER A 152 0.17 -13.81 -9.56
CA SER A 152 1.26 -12.90 -9.85
C SER A 152 2.55 -13.42 -9.20
N ALA A 153 3.67 -13.35 -9.92
CA ALA A 153 4.98 -13.64 -9.35
C ALA A 153 5.38 -12.61 -8.27
N ASN A 154 4.80 -11.41 -8.35
CA ASN A 154 4.96 -10.37 -7.33
C ASN A 154 3.79 -10.44 -6.34
N LEU A 155 4.07 -10.90 -5.11
CA LEU A 155 3.06 -11.08 -4.07
C LEU A 155 2.38 -9.76 -3.69
N MET A 156 3.13 -8.65 -3.60
CA MET A 156 2.55 -7.34 -3.28
C MET A 156 1.59 -6.86 -4.36
N ASN A 157 1.93 -7.08 -5.64
CA ASN A 157 1.02 -6.77 -6.74
C ASN A 157 -0.24 -7.65 -6.70
N GLY A 158 -0.08 -8.94 -6.38
CA GLY A 158 -1.21 -9.85 -6.16
C GLY A 158 -2.14 -9.37 -5.05
N LEU A 159 -1.57 -8.94 -3.93
CA LEU A 159 -2.31 -8.42 -2.78
C LEU A 159 -3.06 -7.12 -3.12
N GLN A 160 -2.37 -6.15 -3.75
CA GLN A 160 -2.99 -4.89 -4.19
C GLN A 160 -4.17 -5.13 -5.14
N LYS A 161 -4.00 -6.03 -6.13
CA LYS A 161 -5.08 -6.42 -7.05
C LYS A 161 -6.26 -7.01 -6.28
N SER A 162 -6.01 -7.88 -5.31
CA SER A 162 -7.04 -8.49 -4.49
C SER A 162 -7.82 -7.46 -3.68
N VAL A 163 -7.12 -6.53 -3.04
CA VAL A 163 -7.75 -5.44 -2.28
C VAL A 163 -8.64 -4.57 -3.18
N LEU A 164 -8.12 -4.14 -4.34
CA LEU A 164 -8.91 -3.34 -5.29
C LEU A 164 -10.15 -4.08 -5.80
N THR A 165 -10.02 -5.39 -6.03
CA THR A 165 -11.15 -6.20 -6.51
C THR A 165 -12.22 -6.40 -5.42
N LEU A 166 -11.86 -6.38 -4.12
CA LEU A 166 -12.83 -6.45 -3.02
C LEU A 166 -13.87 -5.34 -3.07
N TYR A 167 -13.56 -4.18 -3.67
CA TYR A 167 -14.51 -3.11 -3.95
C TYR A 167 -15.79 -3.64 -4.64
N SER A 168 -15.64 -4.49 -5.65
CA SER A 168 -16.78 -5.06 -6.39
C SER A 168 -17.60 -6.09 -5.61
N TYR A 169 -17.10 -6.54 -4.47
CA TYR A 169 -17.78 -7.48 -3.57
C TYR A 169 -18.39 -6.79 -2.32
N ASP A 170 -18.18 -5.48 -2.18
CA ASP A 170 -18.78 -4.70 -1.11
C ASP A 170 -20.16 -4.18 -1.57
N SER A 171 -21.16 -4.30 -0.72
CA SER A 171 -22.52 -3.81 -1.00
C SER A 171 -22.65 -2.29 -0.94
N ASN A 172 -21.70 -1.60 -0.29
CA ASN A 172 -21.74 -0.15 -0.09
C ASN A 172 -20.31 0.44 -0.15
N PRO A 173 -19.60 0.31 -1.31
CA PRO A 173 -18.19 0.64 -1.39
C PRO A 173 -17.90 2.14 -1.30
N ASP A 174 -18.80 3.01 -1.76
CA ASP A 174 -18.58 4.44 -1.92
C ASP A 174 -19.08 5.29 -0.73
N ASP A 175 -19.69 4.67 0.27
CA ASP A 175 -20.14 5.36 1.46
C ASP A 175 -18.96 5.65 2.39
N ILE A 176 -18.59 6.92 2.49
CA ILE A 176 -17.49 7.43 3.32
C ILE A 176 -17.89 7.79 4.76
N SER A 177 -19.10 7.39 5.18
CA SER A 177 -19.50 7.57 6.58
C SER A 177 -18.60 6.79 7.54
N ILE A 178 -18.34 7.34 8.72
CA ILE A 178 -17.48 6.70 9.73
C ILE A 178 -17.91 5.25 10.02
N PRO A 179 -19.19 4.93 10.23
CA PRO A 179 -19.60 3.54 10.45
C PRO A 179 -19.26 2.61 9.29
N ASN A 180 -19.45 3.04 8.04
CA ASN A 180 -19.14 2.22 6.88
C ASN A 180 -17.63 2.06 6.68
N VAL A 181 -16.84 3.12 6.82
CA VAL A 181 -15.36 3.06 6.75
C VAL A 181 -14.82 2.13 7.84
N LEU A 182 -15.36 2.18 9.06
CA LEU A 182 -14.98 1.27 10.13
C LEU A 182 -15.31 -0.19 9.77
N ARG A 183 -16.50 -0.46 9.23
CA ARG A 183 -16.90 -1.79 8.73
C ARG A 183 -15.94 -2.30 7.67
N GLN A 184 -15.63 -1.48 6.66
CA GLN A 184 -14.68 -1.83 5.58
C GLN A 184 -13.28 -2.10 6.14
N SER A 185 -12.80 -1.28 7.08
CA SER A 185 -11.50 -1.45 7.72
C SER A 185 -11.40 -2.79 8.46
N HIS A 186 -12.42 -3.16 9.24
CA HIS A 186 -12.45 -4.47 9.91
C HIS A 186 -12.43 -5.63 8.91
N GLN A 187 -13.18 -5.53 7.81
CA GLN A 187 -13.20 -6.56 6.78
C GLN A 187 -11.84 -6.70 6.09
N LEU A 188 -11.16 -5.59 5.78
CA LEU A 188 -9.85 -5.62 5.15
C LEU A 188 -8.79 -6.20 6.10
N ILE A 189 -8.74 -5.74 7.35
CA ILE A 189 -7.79 -6.23 8.37
C ILE A 189 -7.95 -7.74 8.57
N ALA A 190 -9.20 -8.23 8.59
CA ALA A 190 -9.48 -9.64 8.81
C ALA A 190 -9.12 -10.54 7.62
N LYS A 191 -9.16 -10.02 6.38
CA LYS A 191 -8.95 -10.77 5.13
C LYS A 191 -7.53 -10.74 4.59
N LEU A 192 -6.70 -9.81 5.08
CA LEU A 192 -5.30 -9.63 4.68
C LEU A 192 -4.33 -10.30 5.62
#